data_274aab6a8931097edf6ca510db24d55a
#
_entry.id   274aab6a8931097edf6ca510db24d55a
#
_cell.length_a   1.000
_cell.length_b   1.000
_cell.length_c   1.000
_cell.angle_alpha   90.00
_cell.angle_beta   90.00
_cell.angle_gamma   90.00
#
_symmetry.space_group_name_H-M   'P 1'
#
loop_
_entity.id
_entity.type
_entity.pdbx_description
1 polymer ?
#
loop_
_entity_poly.entity_id
_entity_poly.type
_entity_poly.pdbx_seq_one_letter_code
_entity_poly.pdbx_strand_id
1 'polypeptide(L)'
;MTYFLSGLRERLHRAPQWLQWLIIAFILLTLSGILTTRYVYVHTALSPIDEYTYVDAVDKATRGVVVRYGSYVDAMAREAISCRGFGLVDTATRTMGRCGVAEPDVVYPWAGHSTGSIHSPVYYFVTAWLSKIIMAVIPGLHLITAARLTGALWLGLGALALTYLLRRAGVDLLVGLGVSVAVISMPGFRVTNSYITPDALNLLAGSGVFLAGFLYA
;
A
#
# COMPACT_ATOMS: atom_id res chain seq x y z
N MET A 1 31.47 -17.21 -0.38
CA MET A 1 30.09 -16.70 -0.71
C MET A 1 29.46 -17.49 -1.86
N THR A 2 30.15 -17.80 -2.94
CA THR A 2 29.68 -18.58 -4.10
C THR A 2 29.21 -20.02 -3.74
N TYR A 3 29.92 -20.76 -2.89
CA TYR A 3 29.52 -22.12 -2.46
C TYR A 3 28.23 -22.16 -1.63
N PHE A 4 27.95 -21.13 -0.83
CA PHE A 4 26.71 -21.04 -0.05
C PHE A 4 25.48 -20.84 -0.97
N LEU A 5 25.61 -19.96 -1.96
CA LEU A 5 24.53 -19.67 -2.92
C LEU A 5 24.25 -20.87 -3.84
N SER A 6 25.28 -21.63 -4.25
CA SER A 6 25.08 -22.85 -5.05
C SER A 6 24.33 -23.94 -4.27
N GLY A 7 24.69 -24.16 -3.00
CA GLY A 7 23.99 -25.13 -2.15
C GLY A 7 22.55 -24.75 -1.85
N LEU A 8 22.25 -23.46 -1.66
CA LEU A 8 20.87 -22.95 -1.47
C LEU A 8 20.04 -23.14 -2.75
N ARG A 9 20.62 -22.83 -3.91
CA ARG A 9 20.00 -23.02 -5.22
C ARG A 9 19.62 -24.49 -5.45
N GLU A 10 20.53 -25.42 -5.21
CA GLU A 10 20.26 -26.86 -5.38
C GLU A 10 19.17 -27.36 -4.45
N ARG A 11 19.16 -26.92 -3.19
CA ARG A 11 18.11 -27.29 -2.22
C ARG A 11 16.74 -26.74 -2.64
N LEU A 12 16.69 -25.51 -3.08
CA LEU A 12 15.44 -24.90 -3.54
C LEU A 12 14.90 -25.61 -4.80
N HIS A 13 15.78 -25.93 -5.77
CA HIS A 13 15.37 -26.66 -6.98
C HIS A 13 14.91 -28.10 -6.73
N ARG A 14 15.40 -28.75 -5.65
CA ARG A 14 14.93 -30.09 -5.24
C ARG A 14 13.61 -30.06 -4.48
N ALA A 15 13.22 -28.91 -3.93
CA ALA A 15 11.95 -28.77 -3.24
C ALA A 15 10.75 -28.81 -4.22
N PRO A 16 9.60 -29.36 -3.82
CA PRO A 16 8.41 -29.34 -4.65
C PRO A 16 7.99 -27.90 -4.96
N GLN A 17 7.44 -27.68 -6.15
CA GLN A 17 7.15 -26.33 -6.67
C GLN A 17 6.27 -25.49 -5.73
N TRP A 18 5.26 -26.09 -5.10
CA TRP A 18 4.41 -25.37 -4.15
C TRP A 18 5.20 -24.84 -2.93
N LEU A 19 6.20 -25.60 -2.43
CA LEU A 19 7.04 -25.17 -1.32
C LEU A 19 7.96 -24.02 -1.73
N GLN A 20 8.50 -24.03 -2.95
CA GLN A 20 9.29 -22.91 -3.48
C GLN A 20 8.45 -21.62 -3.46
N TRP A 21 7.22 -21.67 -3.93
CA TRP A 21 6.32 -20.50 -3.94
C TRP A 21 5.89 -20.05 -2.55
N LEU A 22 5.69 -20.96 -1.61
CA LEU A 22 5.42 -20.59 -0.21
C LEU A 22 6.61 -19.87 0.43
N ILE A 23 7.85 -20.33 0.21
CA ILE A 23 9.06 -19.67 0.72
C ILE A 23 9.19 -18.27 0.10
N ILE A 24 9.00 -18.13 -1.21
CA ILE A 24 9.08 -16.85 -1.90
C ILE A 24 7.99 -15.88 -1.39
N ALA A 25 6.76 -16.35 -1.28
CA ALA A 25 5.66 -15.55 -0.74
C ALA A 25 5.96 -15.08 0.68
N PHE A 26 6.45 -15.98 1.54
CA PHE A 26 6.84 -15.64 2.90
C PHE A 26 7.94 -14.57 2.94
N ILE A 27 8.99 -14.70 2.14
CA ILE A 27 10.09 -13.72 2.07
C ILE A 27 9.56 -12.36 1.62
N LEU A 28 8.80 -12.31 0.51
CA LEU A 28 8.32 -11.07 -0.08
C LEU A 28 7.30 -10.36 0.82
N LEU A 29 6.34 -11.11 1.39
CA LEU A 29 5.34 -10.54 2.32
C LEU A 29 5.98 -10.05 3.62
N THR A 30 6.93 -10.80 4.18
CA THR A 30 7.65 -10.39 5.39
C THR A 30 8.48 -9.14 5.14
N LEU A 31 9.25 -9.10 4.06
CA LEU A 31 10.06 -7.94 3.72
C LEU A 31 9.20 -6.70 3.45
N SER A 32 8.13 -6.84 2.67
CA SER A 32 7.16 -5.77 2.44
C SER A 32 6.51 -5.29 3.75
N GLY A 33 6.17 -6.23 4.64
CA GLY A 33 5.67 -5.94 5.98
C GLY A 33 6.63 -5.10 6.80
N ILE A 34 7.90 -5.50 6.86
CA ILE A 34 8.94 -4.76 7.60
C ILE A 34 9.14 -3.36 7.03
N LEU A 35 9.28 -3.25 5.70
CA LEU A 35 9.54 -1.97 5.03
C LEU A 35 8.38 -0.99 5.22
N THR A 36 7.15 -1.44 4.99
CA THR A 36 5.94 -0.61 5.13
C THR A 36 5.69 -0.23 6.58
N THR A 37 5.75 -1.20 7.50
CA THR A 37 5.50 -0.94 8.93
C THR A 37 6.48 0.10 9.47
N ARG A 38 7.79 -0.08 9.20
CA ARG A 38 8.80 0.89 9.63
C ARG A 38 8.49 2.30 9.10
N TYR A 39 8.10 2.40 7.83
CA TYR A 39 7.81 3.69 7.21
C TYR A 39 6.56 4.34 7.83
N VAL A 40 5.47 3.59 8.00
CA VAL A 40 4.19 4.07 8.55
C VAL A 40 4.36 4.62 9.96
N TYR A 41 5.18 3.97 10.81
CA TYR A 41 5.40 4.44 12.18
C TYR A 41 6.36 5.62 12.30
N VAL A 42 7.27 5.78 11.35
CA VAL A 42 8.18 6.95 11.31
C VAL A 42 7.50 8.18 10.72
N HIS A 43 6.63 8.00 9.72
CA HIS A 43 6.00 9.10 8.97
C HIS A 43 4.51 9.18 9.29
N THR A 44 4.16 9.88 10.37
CA THR A 44 2.77 9.99 10.85
C THR A 44 1.93 11.03 10.11
N ALA A 45 2.57 12.05 9.50
CA ALA A 45 1.89 13.05 8.69
C ALA A 45 1.22 12.43 7.45
N LEU A 46 0.18 13.06 6.94
CA LEU A 46 -0.43 12.65 5.67
C LEU A 46 0.50 12.97 4.51
N SER A 47 0.41 12.17 3.45
CA SER A 47 1.03 12.51 2.18
C SER A 47 0.44 13.82 1.62
N PRO A 48 1.25 14.70 1.03
CA PRO A 48 0.73 15.90 0.39
C PRO A 48 -0.04 15.62 -0.90
N ILE A 49 0.00 14.38 -1.38
CA ILE A 49 -0.65 13.95 -2.62
C ILE A 49 -1.92 13.18 -2.26
N ASP A 50 -3.03 13.90 -2.12
CA ASP A 50 -4.40 13.39 -2.04
C ASP A 50 -4.73 12.40 -0.91
N GLU A 51 -3.79 11.99 -0.06
CA GLU A 51 -4.09 11.02 1.02
C GLU A 51 -5.21 11.51 1.95
N TYR A 52 -5.34 12.82 2.13
CA TYR A 52 -6.43 13.43 2.86
C TYR A 52 -7.81 12.95 2.36
N THR A 53 -8.03 12.96 1.05
CA THR A 53 -9.30 12.51 0.44
C THR A 53 -9.41 11.00 0.38
N TYR A 54 -8.30 10.29 0.33
CA TYR A 54 -8.28 8.81 0.37
C TYR A 54 -8.57 8.27 1.77
N VAL A 55 -8.13 8.97 2.82
CA VAL A 55 -8.55 8.70 4.22
C VAL A 55 -10.07 8.81 4.34
N ASP A 56 -10.67 9.87 3.80
CA ASP A 56 -12.12 10.05 3.74
C ASP A 56 -12.82 8.89 3.00
N ALA A 57 -12.27 8.51 1.85
CA ALA A 57 -12.85 7.44 1.04
C ALA A 57 -12.81 6.07 1.77
N VAL A 58 -11.71 5.77 2.46
CA VAL A 58 -11.60 4.55 3.28
C VAL A 58 -12.52 4.61 4.48
N ASP A 59 -12.63 5.74 5.18
CA ASP A 59 -13.54 5.90 6.31
C ASP A 59 -15.00 5.69 5.87
N LYS A 60 -15.43 6.32 4.79
CA LYS A 60 -16.76 6.12 4.18
C LYS A 60 -16.98 4.67 3.78
N ALA A 61 -15.99 4.01 3.18
CA ALA A 61 -16.05 2.61 2.80
C ALA A 61 -16.22 1.68 4.01
N THR A 62 -15.69 2.02 5.19
CA THR A 62 -15.94 1.25 6.43
C THR A 62 -17.42 1.23 6.81
N ARG A 63 -18.18 2.23 6.40
CA ARG A 63 -19.62 2.39 6.64
C ARG A 63 -20.48 1.98 5.43
N GLY A 64 -19.87 1.40 4.38
CA GLY A 64 -20.57 0.99 3.15
C GLY A 64 -20.92 2.16 2.22
N VAL A 65 -20.33 3.33 2.41
CA VAL A 65 -20.64 4.54 1.62
C VAL A 65 -19.61 4.70 0.49
N VAL A 66 -20.08 4.90 -0.72
CA VAL A 66 -19.26 5.23 -1.90
C VAL A 66 -19.14 6.76 -2.02
N VAL A 67 -17.90 7.25 -2.15
CA VAL A 67 -17.66 8.66 -2.44
C VAL A 67 -18.16 8.99 -3.84
N ARG A 68 -18.99 10.03 -3.94
CA ARG A 68 -19.53 10.54 -5.21
C ARG A 68 -18.90 11.89 -5.55
N TYR A 69 -18.94 12.23 -6.82
CA TYR A 69 -18.53 13.56 -7.27
C TYR A 69 -19.30 14.65 -6.48
N GLY A 70 -18.59 15.66 -6.01
CA GLY A 70 -19.16 16.74 -5.19
C GLY A 70 -19.37 16.39 -3.71
N SER A 71 -19.04 15.16 -3.25
CA SER A 71 -19.09 14.83 -1.82
C SER A 71 -18.07 15.65 -1.03
N TYR A 72 -18.47 16.06 0.17
CA TYR A 72 -17.56 16.67 1.14
C TYR A 72 -16.78 15.62 1.92
N VAL A 73 -15.59 16.00 2.36
CA VAL A 73 -14.75 15.20 3.25
C VAL A 73 -15.32 15.22 4.66
N ASP A 74 -15.39 14.05 5.30
CA ASP A 74 -15.93 13.86 6.64
C ASP A 74 -14.93 14.27 7.75
N ALA A 75 -15.44 14.32 8.99
CA ALA A 75 -14.71 14.81 10.16
C ALA A 75 -13.36 14.11 10.41
N MET A 76 -13.28 12.79 10.20
CA MET A 76 -12.06 12.03 10.44
C MET A 76 -10.88 12.53 9.59
N ALA A 77 -11.08 12.75 8.30
CA ALA A 77 -9.99 13.22 7.45
C ALA A 77 -9.65 14.69 7.72
N ARG A 78 -10.64 15.53 8.06
CA ARG A 78 -10.42 16.92 8.50
C ARG A 78 -9.60 16.99 9.78
N GLU A 79 -9.91 16.13 10.76
CA GLU A 79 -9.13 16.00 11.99
C GLU A 79 -7.71 15.50 11.70
N ALA A 80 -7.58 14.51 10.80
CA ALA A 80 -6.28 13.98 10.43
C ALA A 80 -5.35 15.05 9.83
N ILE A 81 -5.83 15.89 8.90
CA ILE A 81 -5.01 16.95 8.30
C ILE A 81 -4.72 18.09 9.29
N SER A 82 -5.66 18.37 10.19
CA SER A 82 -5.50 19.42 11.21
C SER A 82 -4.55 19.01 12.35
N CYS A 83 -4.57 17.72 12.76
CA CYS A 83 -3.78 17.25 13.92
C CYS A 83 -2.46 16.60 13.51
N ARG A 84 -2.42 15.84 12.41
CA ARG A 84 -1.19 15.20 11.92
C ARG A 84 -0.45 16.06 10.89
N GLY A 85 -1.19 16.95 10.22
CA GLY A 85 -0.67 17.71 9.10
C GLY A 85 -0.37 16.85 7.87
N PHE A 86 0.26 17.45 6.90
CA PHE A 86 0.75 16.81 5.69
C PHE A 86 2.18 17.27 5.38
N GLY A 87 2.97 16.42 4.76
CA GLY A 87 4.34 16.73 4.41
C GLY A 87 5.00 15.58 3.67
N LEU A 88 6.01 15.91 2.88
CA LEU A 88 6.93 14.92 2.35
C LEU A 88 7.91 14.50 3.44
N VAL A 89 8.52 13.33 3.25
CA VAL A 89 9.65 12.86 4.05
C VAL A 89 10.69 13.99 4.10
N ASP A 90 11.20 14.26 5.30
CA ASP A 90 12.23 15.27 5.55
C ASP A 90 11.82 16.73 5.32
N THR A 91 10.54 17.03 5.10
CA THR A 91 10.03 18.40 5.05
C THR A 91 9.24 18.77 6.30
N ALA A 92 9.16 20.08 6.58
CA ALA A 92 8.32 20.56 7.67
C ALA A 92 6.85 20.17 7.43
N THR A 93 6.25 19.52 8.42
CA THR A 93 4.83 19.18 8.42
C THR A 93 4.00 20.44 8.45
N ARG A 94 3.06 20.59 7.53
CA ARG A 94 2.08 21.68 7.51
C ARG A 94 0.72 21.15 7.94
N THR A 95 0.02 21.91 8.78
CA THR A 95 -1.37 21.63 9.16
C THR A 95 -2.33 22.55 8.41
N MET A 96 -3.55 22.10 8.19
CA MET A 96 -4.65 22.93 7.71
C MET A 96 -5.78 22.91 8.75
N GLY A 97 -6.15 24.10 9.20
CA GLY A 97 -7.06 24.24 10.34
C GLY A 97 -6.38 24.01 11.69
N ARG A 98 -7.16 24.14 12.75
CA ARG A 98 -6.74 23.89 14.13
C ARG A 98 -7.16 22.50 14.57
N CYS A 99 -6.24 21.72 15.16
CA CYS A 99 -6.54 20.40 15.70
C CYS A 99 -7.66 20.46 16.74
N GLY A 100 -8.68 19.61 16.59
CA GLY A 100 -9.83 19.54 17.50
C GLY A 100 -10.88 20.66 17.31
N VAL A 101 -10.74 21.51 16.30
CA VAL A 101 -11.68 22.60 16.01
C VAL A 101 -12.36 22.35 14.66
N ALA A 102 -13.68 22.50 14.63
CA ALA A 102 -14.42 22.48 13.37
C ALA A 102 -14.18 23.80 12.63
N GLU A 103 -13.47 23.72 11.52
CA GLU A 103 -13.17 24.87 10.66
C GLU A 103 -14.07 24.88 9.42
N PRO A 104 -14.31 26.05 8.79
CA PRO A 104 -15.05 26.15 7.53
C PRO A 104 -14.40 25.34 6.40
N ASP A 105 -15.20 24.86 5.46
CA ASP A 105 -14.74 24.02 4.34
C ASP A 105 -13.60 24.64 3.52
N VAL A 106 -13.61 25.96 3.37
CA VAL A 106 -12.59 26.72 2.63
C VAL A 106 -11.16 26.59 3.20
N VAL A 107 -11.03 26.19 4.47
CA VAL A 107 -9.72 25.98 5.12
C VAL A 107 -9.05 24.69 4.61
N TYR A 108 -9.83 23.73 4.15
CA TYR A 108 -9.34 22.43 3.72
C TYR A 108 -9.03 22.36 2.22
N PRO A 109 -8.18 21.42 1.78
CA PRO A 109 -7.91 21.24 0.35
C PRO A 109 -9.20 21.07 -0.44
N TRP A 110 -9.23 21.62 -1.65
CA TRP A 110 -10.41 21.57 -2.54
C TRP A 110 -11.70 22.14 -1.91
N ALA A 111 -11.56 23.11 -1.01
CA ALA A 111 -12.67 23.66 -0.22
C ALA A 111 -13.52 22.54 0.45
N GLY A 112 -12.85 21.54 1.00
CA GLY A 112 -13.47 20.41 1.68
C GLY A 112 -14.11 19.36 0.77
N HIS A 113 -14.01 19.46 -0.56
CA HIS A 113 -14.51 18.42 -1.47
C HIS A 113 -13.56 17.22 -1.54
N SER A 114 -14.15 16.02 -1.63
CA SER A 114 -13.40 14.77 -1.75
C SER A 114 -13.09 14.47 -3.22
N THR A 115 -11.81 14.26 -3.55
CA THR A 115 -11.35 13.78 -4.86
C THR A 115 -11.38 12.25 -4.97
N GLY A 116 -11.74 11.54 -3.90
CA GLY A 116 -11.77 10.08 -3.86
C GLY A 116 -12.70 9.42 -4.90
N SER A 117 -13.67 10.19 -5.44
CA SER A 117 -14.57 9.73 -6.51
C SER A 117 -13.89 9.53 -7.88
N ILE A 118 -12.69 10.07 -8.08
CA ILE A 118 -11.94 9.94 -9.35
C ILE A 118 -11.45 8.50 -9.56
N HIS A 119 -11.23 7.77 -8.46
CA HIS A 119 -10.72 6.41 -8.49
C HIS A 119 -11.83 5.36 -8.28
N SER A 120 -11.55 4.14 -8.73
CA SER A 120 -12.45 3.00 -8.49
C SER A 120 -12.69 2.80 -6.98
N PRO A 121 -13.94 2.64 -6.54
CA PRO A 121 -14.25 2.40 -5.13
C PRO A 121 -13.71 1.06 -4.60
N VAL A 122 -13.38 0.12 -5.48
CA VAL A 122 -12.91 -1.23 -5.11
C VAL A 122 -11.70 -1.16 -4.18
N TYR A 123 -10.70 -0.31 -4.49
CA TYR A 123 -9.52 -0.15 -3.65
C TYR A 123 -9.91 0.26 -2.22
N TYR A 124 -10.77 1.26 -2.09
CA TYR A 124 -11.17 1.79 -0.78
C TYR A 124 -11.96 0.76 0.05
N PHE A 125 -12.88 0.01 -0.58
CA PHE A 125 -13.63 -1.04 0.11
C PHE A 125 -12.76 -2.19 0.57
N VAL A 126 -11.83 -2.67 -0.28
CA VAL A 126 -10.91 -3.74 0.11
C VAL A 126 -9.96 -3.26 1.21
N THR A 127 -9.41 -2.04 1.08
CA THR A 127 -8.55 -1.44 2.11
C THR A 127 -9.31 -1.26 3.44
N ALA A 128 -10.55 -0.77 3.40
CA ALA A 128 -11.39 -0.61 4.58
C ALA A 128 -11.67 -1.95 5.28
N TRP A 129 -12.00 -3.00 4.51
CA TRP A 129 -12.24 -4.34 5.04
C TRP A 129 -10.97 -4.93 5.69
N LEU A 130 -9.83 -4.86 5.01
CA LEU A 130 -8.54 -5.29 5.54
C LEU A 130 -8.16 -4.51 6.80
N SER A 131 -8.41 -3.19 6.82
CA SER A 131 -8.16 -2.33 7.98
C SER A 131 -8.97 -2.77 9.19
N LYS A 132 -10.25 -3.12 9.01
CA LYS A 132 -11.08 -3.68 10.09
C LYS A 132 -10.51 -4.98 10.65
N ILE A 133 -10.00 -5.87 9.79
CA ILE A 133 -9.34 -7.10 10.24
C ILE A 133 -8.09 -6.76 11.06
N ILE A 134 -7.24 -5.87 10.57
CA ILE A 134 -6.01 -5.45 11.27
C ILE A 134 -6.36 -4.85 12.64
N MET A 135 -7.38 -3.98 12.71
CA MET A 135 -7.83 -3.37 13.96
C MET A 135 -8.45 -4.38 14.94
N ALA A 136 -9.08 -5.43 14.44
CA ALA A 136 -9.59 -6.52 15.27
C ALA A 136 -8.47 -7.37 15.88
N VAL A 137 -7.36 -7.54 15.15
CA VAL A 137 -6.17 -8.28 15.63
C VAL A 137 -5.28 -7.42 16.53
N ILE A 138 -5.21 -6.12 16.26
CA ILE A 138 -4.40 -5.16 17.04
C ILE A 138 -5.33 -4.10 17.64
N PRO A 139 -5.85 -4.33 18.87
CA PRO A 139 -6.76 -3.39 19.53
C PRO A 139 -6.12 -2.02 19.75
N GLY A 140 -6.90 -0.95 19.58
CA GLY A 140 -6.45 0.43 19.77
C GLY A 140 -5.70 1.02 18.57
N LEU A 141 -5.53 0.28 17.47
CA LEU A 141 -4.92 0.83 16.26
C LEU A 141 -5.90 1.78 15.56
N HIS A 142 -5.40 2.98 15.20
CA HIS A 142 -6.20 3.97 14.48
C HIS A 142 -6.42 3.54 13.02
N LEU A 143 -7.62 3.83 12.44
CA LEU A 143 -7.99 3.43 11.07
C LEU A 143 -6.95 3.85 10.03
N ILE A 144 -6.41 5.07 10.09
CA ILE A 144 -5.39 5.54 9.13
C ILE A 144 -4.14 4.66 9.18
N THR A 145 -3.68 4.30 10.36
CA THR A 145 -2.50 3.42 10.52
C THR A 145 -2.81 2.02 9.99
N ALA A 146 -3.98 1.47 10.32
CA ALA A 146 -4.41 0.16 9.81
C ALA A 146 -4.51 0.16 8.28
N ALA A 147 -5.10 1.21 7.69
CA ALA A 147 -5.23 1.35 6.24
C ALA A 147 -3.87 1.47 5.53
N ARG A 148 -2.92 2.21 6.10
CA ARG A 148 -1.55 2.29 5.58
C ARG A 148 -0.82 0.95 5.66
N LEU A 149 -1.04 0.16 6.71
CA LEU A 149 -0.44 -1.17 6.84
C LEU A 149 -0.93 -2.16 5.78
N THR A 150 -2.13 -1.96 5.20
CA THR A 150 -2.59 -2.79 4.07
C THR A 150 -1.68 -2.66 2.84
N GLY A 151 -0.95 -1.55 2.71
CA GLY A 151 0.03 -1.35 1.64
C GLY A 151 1.13 -2.40 1.62
N ALA A 152 1.49 -2.98 2.77
CA ALA A 152 2.41 -4.11 2.85
C ALA A 152 1.90 -5.33 2.06
N LEU A 153 0.59 -5.59 2.13
CA LEU A 153 -0.04 -6.68 1.40
C LEU A 153 -0.01 -6.41 -0.12
N TRP A 154 -0.39 -5.19 -0.53
CA TRP A 154 -0.35 -4.80 -1.94
C TRP A 154 1.06 -4.89 -2.53
N LEU A 155 2.07 -4.39 -1.80
CA LEU A 155 3.47 -4.44 -2.21
C LEU A 155 3.96 -5.89 -2.31
N GLY A 156 3.68 -6.72 -1.31
CA GLY A 156 4.09 -8.12 -1.28
C GLY A 156 3.43 -8.97 -2.36
N LEU A 157 2.13 -8.79 -2.59
CA LEU A 157 1.40 -9.48 -3.66
C LEU A 157 1.87 -9.01 -5.05
N GLY A 158 2.12 -7.70 -5.22
CA GLY A 158 2.68 -7.16 -6.45
C GLY A 158 4.06 -7.74 -6.76
N ALA A 159 4.93 -7.85 -5.76
CA ALA A 159 6.25 -8.46 -5.90
C ALA A 159 6.16 -9.97 -6.21
N LEU A 160 5.21 -10.68 -5.61
CA LEU A 160 4.95 -12.09 -5.91
C LEU A 160 4.46 -12.27 -7.34
N ALA A 161 3.54 -11.43 -7.80
CA ALA A 161 3.04 -11.43 -9.17
C ALA A 161 4.17 -11.12 -10.18
N LEU A 162 5.06 -10.17 -9.87
CA LEU A 162 6.23 -9.86 -10.67
C LEU A 162 7.19 -11.06 -10.75
N THR A 163 7.49 -11.70 -9.61
CA THR A 163 8.35 -12.91 -9.58
C THR A 163 7.72 -14.02 -10.45
N TYR A 164 6.41 -14.21 -10.35
CA TYR A 164 5.69 -15.19 -11.15
C TYR A 164 5.74 -14.87 -12.66
N LEU A 165 5.50 -13.61 -13.02
CA LEU A 165 5.63 -13.14 -14.41
C LEU A 165 7.01 -13.41 -14.97
N LEU A 166 8.07 -13.02 -14.25
CA LEU A 166 9.45 -13.25 -14.66
C LEU A 166 9.76 -14.75 -14.84
N ARG A 167 9.25 -15.59 -13.93
CA ARG A 167 9.38 -17.04 -14.03
C ARG A 167 8.69 -17.59 -15.28
N ARG A 168 7.49 -17.09 -15.61
CA ARG A 168 6.77 -17.46 -16.84
C ARG A 168 7.49 -17.00 -18.10
N ALA A 169 8.20 -15.88 -18.04
CA ALA A 169 9.07 -15.38 -19.10
C ALA A 169 10.42 -16.12 -19.22
N GLY A 170 10.64 -17.21 -18.47
CA GLY A 170 11.85 -18.04 -18.55
C GLY A 170 12.99 -17.58 -17.63
N VAL A 171 12.80 -16.54 -16.83
CA VAL A 171 13.84 -16.07 -15.86
C VAL A 171 14.00 -17.09 -14.74
N ASP A 172 15.25 -17.32 -14.32
CA ASP A 172 15.55 -18.16 -13.14
C ASP A 172 14.83 -17.63 -11.90
N LEU A 173 14.30 -18.52 -11.06
CA LEU A 173 13.46 -18.20 -9.91
C LEU A 173 14.16 -17.29 -8.88
N LEU A 174 15.45 -17.55 -8.61
CA LEU A 174 16.22 -16.72 -7.68
C LEU A 174 16.55 -15.35 -8.26
N VAL A 175 16.79 -15.27 -9.56
CA VAL A 175 16.97 -13.99 -10.26
C VAL A 175 15.67 -13.18 -10.21
N GLY A 176 14.52 -13.81 -10.50
CA GLY A 176 13.21 -13.18 -10.40
C GLY A 176 12.90 -12.67 -8.98
N LEU A 177 13.22 -13.48 -7.96
CA LEU A 177 13.13 -13.05 -6.56
C LEU A 177 14.02 -11.84 -6.27
N GLY A 178 15.29 -11.88 -6.72
CA GLY A 178 16.24 -10.76 -6.54
C GLY A 178 15.74 -9.46 -7.17
N VAL A 179 15.20 -9.53 -8.39
CA VAL A 179 14.58 -8.38 -9.07
C VAL A 179 13.40 -7.84 -8.26
N SER A 180 12.51 -8.72 -7.79
CA SER A 180 11.34 -8.30 -7.01
C SER A 180 11.74 -7.67 -5.68
N VAL A 181 12.74 -8.21 -4.99
CA VAL A 181 13.32 -7.61 -3.77
C VAL A 181 13.91 -6.23 -4.07
N ALA A 182 14.64 -6.07 -5.17
CA ALA A 182 15.18 -4.78 -5.57
C ALA A 182 14.06 -3.77 -5.82
N VAL A 183 13.00 -4.15 -6.57
CA VAL A 183 11.85 -3.28 -6.87
C VAL A 183 11.14 -2.80 -5.60
N ILE A 184 10.79 -3.71 -4.67
CA ILE A 184 10.08 -3.31 -3.44
C ILE A 184 10.96 -2.50 -2.49
N SER A 185 12.28 -2.59 -2.62
CA SER A 185 13.23 -1.79 -1.84
C SER A 185 13.42 -0.37 -2.39
N MET A 186 12.98 -0.09 -3.61
CA MET A 186 13.06 1.26 -4.19
C MET A 186 12.21 2.25 -3.38
N PRO A 187 12.73 3.47 -3.10
CA PRO A 187 12.01 4.47 -2.31
C PRO A 187 10.60 4.77 -2.83
N GLY A 188 10.42 4.87 -4.15
CA GLY A 188 9.13 5.14 -4.77
C GLY A 188 8.06 4.10 -4.39
N PHE A 189 8.34 2.82 -4.58
CA PHE A 189 7.39 1.74 -4.23
C PHE A 189 7.12 1.68 -2.73
N ARG A 190 8.15 1.86 -1.90
CA ARG A 190 8.00 1.88 -0.45
C ARG A 190 7.13 3.05 0.02
N VAL A 191 7.37 4.27 -0.50
CA VAL A 191 6.58 5.46 -0.15
C VAL A 191 5.14 5.27 -0.57
N THR A 192 4.88 4.93 -1.84
CA THR A 192 3.52 4.74 -2.38
C THR A 192 2.74 3.69 -1.59
N ASN A 193 3.37 2.58 -1.19
CA ASN A 193 2.71 1.52 -0.42
C ASN A 193 2.67 1.77 1.10
N SER A 194 3.14 2.92 1.57
CA SER A 194 3.09 3.29 2.99
C SER A 194 2.10 4.41 3.28
N TYR A 195 1.47 4.95 2.25
CA TYR A 195 0.35 5.88 2.33
C TYR A 195 -0.93 5.23 1.78
N ILE A 196 -2.07 5.80 2.13
CA ILE A 196 -3.35 5.36 1.55
C ILE A 196 -3.44 5.96 0.16
N THR A 197 -3.27 5.16 -0.87
CA THR A 197 -3.40 5.57 -2.28
C THR A 197 -3.75 4.38 -3.16
N PRO A 198 -4.63 4.55 -4.16
CA PRO A 198 -4.91 3.52 -5.17
C PRO A 198 -3.66 3.08 -5.95
N ASP A 199 -2.64 3.93 -6.04
CA ASP A 199 -1.36 3.64 -6.69
C ASP A 199 -0.59 2.49 -6.03
N ALA A 200 -0.92 2.13 -4.79
CA ALA A 200 -0.39 0.94 -4.13
C ALA A 200 -0.67 -0.36 -4.92
N LEU A 201 -1.71 -0.37 -5.77
CA LEU A 201 -2.04 -1.50 -6.65
C LEU A 201 -1.20 -1.56 -7.93
N ASN A 202 -0.45 -0.51 -8.30
CA ASN A 202 0.18 -0.41 -9.63
C ASN A 202 1.14 -1.57 -9.93
N LEU A 203 1.93 -2.02 -8.95
CA LEU A 203 2.83 -3.15 -9.15
C LEU A 203 2.05 -4.45 -9.41
N LEU A 204 0.99 -4.70 -8.64
CA LEU A 204 0.14 -5.89 -8.78
C LEU A 204 -0.63 -5.86 -10.10
N ALA A 205 -1.29 -4.75 -10.40
CA ALA A 205 -2.07 -4.57 -11.62
C ALA A 205 -1.18 -4.64 -12.88
N GLY A 206 -0.05 -3.95 -12.88
CA GLY A 206 0.91 -3.98 -13.98
C GLY A 206 1.43 -5.39 -14.24
N SER A 207 1.87 -6.09 -13.19
CA SER A 207 2.32 -7.49 -13.32
C SER A 207 1.21 -8.40 -13.84
N GLY A 208 -0.04 -8.19 -13.39
CA GLY A 208 -1.21 -8.95 -13.85
C GLY A 208 -1.53 -8.73 -15.32
N VAL A 209 -1.51 -7.48 -15.79
CA VAL A 209 -1.75 -7.12 -17.20
C VAL A 209 -0.68 -7.74 -18.12
N PHE A 210 0.60 -7.61 -17.75
CA PHE A 210 1.68 -8.22 -18.52
C PHE A 210 1.59 -9.76 -18.53
N LEU A 211 1.24 -10.37 -17.40
CA LEU A 211 1.02 -11.81 -17.33
C LEU A 211 -0.14 -12.25 -18.23
N ALA A 212 -1.25 -11.54 -18.21
CA ALA A 212 -2.37 -11.82 -19.10
C ALA A 212 -1.96 -11.72 -20.57
N GLY A 213 -1.30 -10.63 -20.97
CA GLY A 213 -0.77 -10.49 -22.33
C GLY A 213 0.17 -11.62 -22.73
N PHE A 214 1.06 -12.05 -21.82
CA PHE A 214 1.99 -13.14 -22.07
C PHE A 214 1.32 -14.51 -22.21
N LEU A 215 0.19 -14.74 -21.53
CA LEU A 215 -0.55 -16.01 -21.62
C LEU A 215 -1.44 -16.11 -22.87
N TYR A 216 -1.80 -14.98 -23.48
CA TYR A 216 -2.67 -14.93 -24.66
C TYR A 216 -1.92 -14.68 -25.97
N ALA A 217 -0.61 -14.41 -25.93
CA ALA A 217 0.26 -14.28 -27.10
C ALA A 217 0.87 -15.62 -27.51
#